data_30971d1b36aa393c4d996aecd4fad69a
#
_entry.id   30971d1b36aa393c4d996aecd4fad69a
#
_cell.length_a   1.000
_cell.length_b   1.000
_cell.length_c   1.000
_cell.angle_alpha   90.00
_cell.angle_beta   90.00
_cell.angle_gamma   90.00
#
_symmetry.space_group_name_H-M   'P 1'
#
loop_
_entity.id
_entity.type
_entity.pdbx_description
1 polymer ?
#
loop_
_entity_poly.entity_id
_entity_poly.type
_entity_poly.pdbx_seq_one_letter_code
_entity_poly.pdbx_strand_id
1 'polypeptide(L)'
;VPGDKGGRAGGIGADVAVCTIPDVYRWGMSDGYTGYSAATTSVNLGDVNLLWDASTDQHPRIPQNAFRYAPVERRLVQIGQSWCKDGFCALQLNGCGSCQPAGGGCPEILGPGCADPYSSSLNGQQSNLAPRSQCNPVTGHFTFPPQNLPAAAPTIGRRLKILTYDLNPVIWGDETNYYVDAMYLHSQDTESGNNMNNASYRGVNVGAITSTGFPLSTFGNTTIGKPGIYAWEENSDTVSIQPLDFPNDGRVHVASDVILQEDGRYRYEYAIYNYNSGDAVNGFSIPLPSGVIAEETGFHDSVAHSGEPYATNNWTTTQNGGRLSWSTEEYAQNPNANAIRWGTQYNFWFVTSAEPADGTAEIEIFATNGIAEITVSIPTGSDNPYDLNGDGLVNGADVGLFLSLWGDMGGPGDFNGDGIVNGADFGGLLAAWS
;
A
#
# COMPACT_ATOMS: atom_id res chain seq x y z
N VAL A 1 -12.77 -2.51 25.87
CA VAL A 1 -12.89 -3.76 25.12
C VAL A 1 -11.60 -4.53 25.34
N PRO A 2 -11.58 -5.81 25.77
CA PRO A 2 -10.34 -6.55 25.98
C PRO A 2 -9.66 -6.76 24.63
N GLY A 3 -8.34 -6.46 24.58
CA GLY A 3 -7.54 -6.62 23.39
C GLY A 3 -7.62 -8.03 22.82
N ASP A 4 -7.92 -8.10 21.56
CA ASP A 4 -7.80 -9.31 20.74
C ASP A 4 -6.30 -9.69 20.71
N LYS A 5 -5.95 -10.64 21.57
CA LYS A 5 -4.70 -11.36 21.41
C LYS A 5 -4.90 -12.20 20.16
N GLY A 6 -4.33 -11.76 19.03
CA GLY A 6 -4.34 -12.50 17.78
C GLY A 6 -4.06 -13.98 18.00
N GLY A 7 -5.13 -14.70 18.34
CA GLY A 7 -5.12 -16.13 18.50
C GLY A 7 -4.91 -16.71 17.12
N ARG A 8 -3.87 -17.50 16.97
CA ARG A 8 -3.65 -18.42 15.86
C ARG A 8 -4.89 -19.30 15.72
N ALA A 9 -5.89 -18.86 14.97
CA ALA A 9 -6.87 -19.76 14.43
C ALA A 9 -6.14 -20.48 13.29
N GLY A 10 -5.62 -21.68 13.55
CA GLY A 10 -5.17 -22.57 12.47
C GLY A 10 -6.33 -22.77 11.52
N GLY A 11 -6.15 -22.46 10.24
CA GLY A 11 -7.14 -22.68 9.20
C GLY A 11 -7.43 -24.18 9.02
N ILE A 12 -8.62 -24.54 8.59
CA ILE A 12 -8.88 -25.87 8.05
C ILE A 12 -8.23 -25.92 6.66
N GLY A 13 -7.41 -26.94 6.39
CA GLY A 13 -6.64 -27.04 5.15
C GLY A 13 -5.20 -26.52 5.30
N ALA A 14 -4.55 -26.23 4.18
CA ALA A 14 -3.23 -25.64 4.17
C ALA A 14 -3.29 -24.16 4.53
N ASP A 15 -2.30 -23.68 5.31
CA ASP A 15 -2.27 -22.29 5.76
C ASP A 15 -0.81 -21.86 5.99
N VAL A 16 -0.26 -21.05 5.10
CA VAL A 16 1.12 -20.57 5.21
C VAL A 16 1.18 -19.12 5.68
N ALA A 17 2.01 -18.85 6.68
CA ALA A 17 2.28 -17.49 7.14
C ALA A 17 3.77 -17.24 7.31
N VAL A 18 4.18 -15.95 7.30
CA VAL A 18 5.51 -15.53 7.74
C VAL A 18 5.48 -15.37 9.25
N CYS A 19 6.18 -16.27 9.94
CA CYS A 19 6.25 -16.27 11.41
C CYS A 19 7.29 -15.28 11.94
N THR A 20 8.47 -15.20 11.28
CA THR A 20 9.52 -14.24 11.66
C THR A 20 10.28 -13.70 10.45
N ILE A 21 10.78 -12.47 10.58
CA ILE A 21 11.75 -11.83 9.68
C ILE A 21 13.00 -11.53 10.51
N PRO A 22 13.94 -12.51 10.66
CA PRO A 22 15.00 -12.41 11.67
C PRO A 22 16.09 -11.40 11.34
N ASP A 23 16.46 -11.21 10.08
CA ASP A 23 17.54 -10.31 9.65
C ASP A 23 17.36 -9.80 8.21
N VAL A 24 18.17 -8.80 7.83
CA VAL A 24 18.25 -8.26 6.48
C VAL A 24 19.70 -8.23 6.03
N TYR A 25 19.98 -8.82 4.88
CA TYR A 25 21.30 -8.83 4.24
C TYR A 25 21.41 -7.72 3.20
N ARG A 26 22.54 -7.01 3.19
CA ARG A 26 22.86 -5.95 2.21
C ARG A 26 23.85 -6.50 1.18
N TRP A 27 23.47 -6.43 -0.09
CA TRP A 27 24.29 -6.93 -1.21
C TRP A 27 25.25 -5.88 -1.79
N GLY A 28 24.95 -4.60 -1.62
CA GLY A 28 25.75 -3.48 -2.11
C GLY A 28 24.94 -2.48 -2.93
N MET A 29 25.62 -1.47 -3.45
CA MET A 29 25.04 -0.37 -4.23
C MET A 29 25.36 -0.47 -5.71
N SER A 30 24.43 -0.03 -6.57
CA SER A 30 24.60 0.27 -7.98
C SER A 30 23.56 1.28 -8.42
N ASP A 31 23.94 2.25 -9.24
CA ASP A 31 23.05 3.23 -9.89
C ASP A 31 22.13 3.99 -8.92
N GLY A 32 22.63 4.34 -7.74
CA GLY A 32 21.90 5.06 -6.70
C GLY A 32 20.99 4.19 -5.84
N TYR A 33 20.88 2.89 -6.13
CA TYR A 33 20.11 1.93 -5.35
C TYR A 33 21.02 1.02 -4.51
N THR A 34 20.46 0.53 -3.42
CA THR A 34 21.06 -0.54 -2.62
C THR A 34 20.17 -1.79 -2.71
N GLY A 35 20.81 -2.95 -2.94
CA GLY A 35 20.14 -4.24 -2.97
C GLY A 35 20.13 -4.89 -1.59
N TYR A 36 18.96 -5.38 -1.16
CA TYR A 36 18.76 -6.10 0.10
C TYR A 36 18.03 -7.42 -0.12
N SER A 37 17.98 -8.22 0.94
CA SER A 37 17.05 -9.34 1.08
C SER A 37 16.83 -9.63 2.55
N ALA A 38 15.58 -9.85 2.93
CA ALA A 38 15.20 -10.21 4.30
C ALA A 38 15.17 -11.73 4.46
N ALA A 39 15.63 -12.23 5.60
CA ALA A 39 15.39 -13.60 6.01
C ALA A 39 13.92 -13.80 6.37
N THR A 40 13.39 -14.99 6.13
CA THR A 40 12.01 -15.34 6.48
C THR A 40 11.95 -16.71 7.11
N THR A 41 11.10 -16.87 8.12
CA THR A 41 10.69 -18.19 8.60
C THR A 41 9.20 -18.33 8.34
N SER A 42 8.84 -19.28 7.48
CA SER A 42 7.43 -19.62 7.27
C SER A 42 6.93 -20.57 8.36
N VAL A 43 5.64 -20.70 8.47
CA VAL A 43 4.96 -21.72 9.29
C VAL A 43 3.72 -22.21 8.56
N ASN A 44 3.47 -23.52 8.62
CA ASN A 44 2.18 -24.07 8.24
C ASN A 44 1.23 -24.01 9.45
N LEU A 45 0.31 -23.03 9.46
CA LEU A 45 -0.72 -22.86 10.50
C LEU A 45 -1.90 -23.81 10.33
N GLY A 46 -2.02 -24.45 9.15
CA GLY A 46 -3.09 -25.36 8.81
C GLY A 46 -3.00 -26.71 9.50
N ASP A 47 -3.98 -27.57 9.23
CA ASP A 47 -4.12 -28.92 9.78
C ASP A 47 -3.75 -30.04 8.80
N VAL A 48 -3.33 -29.67 7.57
CA VAL A 48 -2.84 -30.62 6.54
C VAL A 48 -1.43 -30.25 6.11
N ASN A 49 -0.74 -31.19 5.44
CA ASN A 49 0.55 -30.94 4.84
C ASN A 49 0.44 -29.89 3.72
N LEU A 50 1.34 -28.94 3.73
CA LEU A 50 1.50 -27.93 2.69
C LEU A 50 2.56 -28.39 1.69
N LEU A 51 2.24 -28.36 0.40
CA LEU A 51 3.17 -28.74 -0.67
C LEU A 51 4.37 -27.78 -0.75
N TRP A 52 5.55 -28.34 -1.11
CA TRP A 52 6.80 -27.59 -1.19
C TRP A 52 7.72 -28.14 -2.30
N ASP A 53 7.08 -28.64 -3.40
CA ASP A 53 7.81 -29.26 -4.51
C ASP A 53 8.49 -28.22 -5.38
N ALA A 54 9.78 -28.05 -5.18
CA ALA A 54 10.61 -27.09 -5.90
C ALA A 54 10.80 -27.39 -7.40
N SER A 55 10.32 -28.53 -7.90
CA SER A 55 10.40 -28.92 -9.31
C SER A 55 9.13 -28.56 -10.12
N THR A 56 8.10 -28.09 -9.44
CA THR A 56 6.78 -27.71 -10.02
C THR A 56 6.38 -26.32 -9.54
N ASP A 57 5.16 -25.89 -9.82
CA ASP A 57 4.54 -24.68 -9.23
C ASP A 57 3.89 -24.91 -7.86
N GLN A 58 4.17 -26.05 -7.22
CA GLN A 58 3.63 -26.46 -5.93
C GLN A 58 4.60 -26.12 -4.77
N HIS A 59 5.14 -24.92 -4.79
CA HIS A 59 5.95 -24.33 -3.71
C HIS A 59 5.57 -22.87 -3.53
N PRO A 60 5.88 -22.23 -2.38
CA PRO A 60 5.53 -20.83 -2.21
C PRO A 60 6.44 -19.90 -3.03
N ARG A 61 5.89 -18.76 -3.45
CA ARG A 61 6.63 -17.59 -3.93
C ARG A 61 6.64 -16.48 -2.90
N ILE A 62 7.82 -15.89 -2.67
CA ILE A 62 8.07 -15.02 -1.53
C ILE A 62 8.58 -13.65 -2.01
N PRO A 63 7.70 -12.68 -2.28
CA PRO A 63 8.05 -11.28 -2.49
C PRO A 63 8.39 -10.60 -1.17
N GLN A 64 9.21 -9.54 -1.24
CA GLN A 64 9.59 -8.69 -0.12
C GLN A 64 9.41 -7.22 -0.49
N ASN A 65 9.04 -6.39 0.48
CA ASN A 65 8.92 -4.95 0.34
C ASN A 65 9.66 -4.22 1.46
N ALA A 66 9.91 -2.93 1.25
CA ALA A 66 10.41 -2.03 2.27
C ALA A 66 9.56 -0.76 2.31
N PHE A 67 9.38 -0.23 3.51
CA PHE A 67 8.56 0.96 3.77
C PHE A 67 9.32 1.96 4.63
N ARG A 68 8.98 3.24 4.46
CA ARG A 68 9.46 4.36 5.27
C ARG A 68 8.27 5.14 5.79
N TYR A 69 8.31 5.45 7.10
CA TYR A 69 7.47 6.47 7.70
C TYR A 69 8.35 7.62 8.16
N ALA A 70 8.22 8.78 7.53
CA ALA A 70 8.91 9.99 7.93
C ALA A 70 7.96 10.88 8.74
N PRO A 71 8.29 11.23 10.00
CA PRO A 71 7.43 12.05 10.85
C PRO A 71 7.09 13.42 10.25
N VAL A 72 8.00 13.99 9.46
CA VAL A 72 7.79 15.27 8.76
C VAL A 72 6.67 15.19 7.72
N GLU A 73 6.51 14.04 7.07
CA GLU A 73 5.44 13.79 6.10
C GLU A 73 4.21 13.14 6.74
N ARG A 74 4.39 12.43 7.87
CA ARG A 74 3.39 11.60 8.54
C ARG A 74 2.73 10.59 7.58
N ARG A 75 3.52 10.08 6.65
CA ARG A 75 3.10 9.18 5.57
C ARG A 75 3.95 7.93 5.59
N LEU A 76 3.31 6.77 5.46
CA LEU A 76 3.99 5.51 5.20
C LEU A 76 4.04 5.25 3.70
N VAL A 77 5.24 5.23 3.12
CA VAL A 77 5.46 4.95 1.69
C VAL A 77 6.21 3.65 1.47
N GLN A 78 5.87 2.92 0.42
CA GLN A 78 6.67 1.79 -0.03
C GLN A 78 7.88 2.31 -0.82
N ILE A 79 9.08 2.04 -0.34
CA ILE A 79 10.35 2.53 -0.90
C ILE A 79 11.14 1.46 -1.65
N GLY A 80 10.63 0.24 -1.71
CA GLY A 80 11.29 -0.83 -2.43
C GLY A 80 10.49 -2.11 -2.51
N GLN A 81 10.81 -2.91 -3.52
CA GLN A 81 10.22 -4.23 -3.74
C GLN A 81 11.23 -5.18 -4.37
N SER A 82 11.03 -6.50 -4.16
CA SER A 82 11.81 -7.57 -4.80
C SER A 82 10.97 -8.34 -5.80
N TRP A 83 11.63 -9.13 -6.66
CA TRP A 83 11.00 -10.29 -7.26
C TRP A 83 10.68 -11.34 -6.20
N CYS A 84 9.98 -12.41 -6.59
CA CYS A 84 9.55 -13.48 -5.69
C CYS A 84 10.62 -14.57 -5.61
N LYS A 85 11.03 -14.95 -4.41
CA LYS A 85 11.89 -16.11 -4.16
C LYS A 85 11.07 -17.39 -4.30
N ASP A 86 11.58 -18.38 -5.06
CA ASP A 86 10.98 -19.71 -5.11
C ASP A 86 11.33 -20.53 -3.86
N GLY A 87 10.32 -21.12 -3.22
CA GLY A 87 10.49 -22.02 -2.08
C GLY A 87 11.17 -23.35 -2.48
N PHE A 88 11.92 -23.93 -1.58
CA PHE A 88 12.52 -25.26 -1.78
C PHE A 88 12.88 -25.88 -0.43
N CYS A 89 12.83 -27.23 -0.32
CA CYS A 89 13.43 -27.93 0.80
C CYS A 89 12.85 -27.53 2.16
N ALA A 90 11.59 -27.81 2.41
CA ALA A 90 10.90 -27.45 3.65
C ALA A 90 11.52 -28.16 4.87
N LEU A 91 12.26 -27.44 5.69
CA LEU A 91 12.73 -27.94 6.99
C LEU A 91 11.54 -28.10 7.94
N GLN A 92 11.56 -29.15 8.75
CA GLN A 92 10.48 -29.48 9.68
C GLN A 92 10.88 -29.05 11.10
N LEU A 93 10.91 -27.73 11.38
CA LEU A 93 11.40 -27.21 12.66
C LEU A 93 10.27 -26.76 13.60
N ASN A 94 10.53 -26.94 14.91
CA ASN A 94 9.77 -26.23 15.93
C ASN A 94 10.29 -24.79 16.02
N GLY A 95 9.44 -23.80 15.97
CA GLY A 95 9.88 -22.40 16.05
C GLY A 95 8.70 -21.44 16.17
N CYS A 96 7.65 -21.76 15.44
CA CYS A 96 6.45 -20.95 15.38
C CYS A 96 5.19 -21.70 15.83
N GLY A 97 5.33 -22.97 16.13
CA GLY A 97 4.26 -23.89 16.56
C GLY A 97 4.82 -25.23 17.01
N SER A 98 3.94 -26.14 17.36
CA SER A 98 4.26 -27.56 17.56
C SER A 98 4.31 -28.24 16.21
N CYS A 99 5.50 -28.55 15.74
CA CYS A 99 5.72 -29.20 14.45
C CYS A 99 5.26 -30.66 14.48
N GLN A 100 4.46 -31.07 13.49
CA GLN A 100 4.14 -32.44 13.15
C GLN A 100 4.90 -32.81 11.86
N PRO A 101 6.12 -33.32 11.94
CA PRO A 101 6.99 -33.48 10.78
C PRO A 101 6.39 -34.43 9.75
N ALA A 102 6.34 -33.99 8.49
CA ALA A 102 5.82 -34.77 7.38
C ALA A 102 6.93 -35.49 6.56
N GLY A 103 8.18 -35.34 6.96
CA GLY A 103 9.36 -35.98 6.32
C GLY A 103 10.66 -35.52 6.95
N GLY A 104 11.75 -36.05 6.46
CA GLY A 104 13.12 -35.71 6.90
C GLY A 104 14.04 -35.36 5.72
N GLY A 105 15.19 -34.77 6.01
CA GLY A 105 16.14 -34.34 4.98
C GLY A 105 15.71 -33.05 4.31
N CYS A 106 15.33 -33.09 3.05
CA CYS A 106 14.86 -31.98 2.24
C CYS A 106 13.48 -32.36 1.67
N PRO A 107 12.42 -32.38 2.49
CA PRO A 107 11.11 -32.79 2.04
C PRO A 107 10.43 -31.75 1.14
N GLU A 108 9.55 -32.25 0.28
CA GLU A 108 8.72 -31.45 -0.64
C GLU A 108 7.35 -31.11 -0.03
N ILE A 109 7.25 -31.15 1.28
CA ILE A 109 6.05 -30.83 2.06
C ILE A 109 6.46 -30.20 3.39
N LEU A 110 5.63 -29.28 3.90
CA LEU A 110 5.74 -28.70 5.24
C LEU A 110 4.59 -29.19 6.12
N GLY A 111 4.91 -29.93 7.17
CA GLY A 111 3.90 -30.48 8.07
C GLY A 111 3.18 -29.43 8.91
N PRO A 112 1.99 -29.75 9.47
CA PRO A 112 1.25 -28.84 10.34
C PRO A 112 2.08 -28.36 11.52
N GLY A 113 2.04 -27.04 11.81
CA GLY A 113 2.82 -26.41 12.88
C GLY A 113 4.32 -26.33 12.64
N CYS A 114 4.84 -26.90 11.55
CA CYS A 114 6.25 -26.87 11.23
C CYS A 114 6.66 -25.52 10.63
N ALA A 115 7.89 -25.11 10.93
CA ALA A 115 8.51 -23.90 10.40
C ALA A 115 9.66 -24.24 9.44
N ASP A 116 9.81 -23.39 8.40
CA ASP A 116 10.91 -23.48 7.43
C ASP A 116 11.64 -22.13 7.32
N PRO A 117 12.88 -22.01 7.82
CA PRO A 117 13.64 -20.78 7.76
C PRO A 117 14.49 -20.68 6.48
N TYR A 118 14.40 -19.52 5.80
CA TYR A 118 15.33 -19.10 4.77
C TYR A 118 16.20 -17.96 5.26
N SER A 119 17.52 -18.11 5.18
CA SER A 119 18.42 -17.01 5.48
C SER A 119 18.26 -15.86 4.47
N SER A 120 18.59 -14.64 4.90
CA SER A 120 18.56 -13.46 4.04
C SER A 120 19.43 -13.64 2.78
N SER A 121 20.58 -14.32 2.88
CA SER A 121 21.43 -14.61 1.73
C SER A 121 20.78 -15.59 0.73
N LEU A 122 20.00 -16.58 1.19
CA LEU A 122 19.22 -17.46 0.30
C LEU A 122 18.12 -16.70 -0.41
N ASN A 123 17.39 -15.85 0.30
CA ASN A 123 16.29 -15.04 -0.26
C ASN A 123 16.76 -13.99 -1.28
N GLY A 124 18.05 -13.68 -1.32
CA GLY A 124 18.64 -12.78 -2.30
C GLY A 124 19.43 -13.43 -3.43
N GLN A 125 19.41 -14.78 -3.55
CA GLN A 125 20.05 -15.46 -4.68
C GLN A 125 19.26 -15.25 -5.97
N GLN A 126 19.79 -14.45 -6.88
CA GLN A 126 19.08 -13.99 -8.08
C GLN A 126 18.60 -15.10 -9.02
N SER A 127 19.31 -16.25 -9.05
CA SER A 127 18.90 -17.43 -9.85
C SER A 127 17.56 -18.02 -9.41
N ASN A 128 17.16 -17.78 -8.16
CA ASN A 128 15.95 -18.30 -7.54
C ASN A 128 14.88 -17.24 -7.37
N LEU A 129 14.99 -16.11 -8.09
CA LEU A 129 14.05 -15.01 -8.05
C LEU A 129 13.32 -14.91 -9.38
N ALA A 130 11.99 -14.90 -9.32
CA ALA A 130 11.07 -14.80 -10.46
C ALA A 130 10.21 -13.54 -10.40
N PRO A 131 9.79 -12.97 -11.55
CA PRO A 131 9.02 -11.73 -11.58
C PRO A 131 7.63 -11.91 -11.00
N ARG A 132 7.12 -10.87 -10.33
CA ARG A 132 5.76 -10.84 -9.79
C ARG A 132 4.69 -10.94 -10.89
N SER A 133 4.96 -10.41 -12.07
CA SER A 133 4.07 -10.47 -13.24
C SER A 133 3.80 -11.89 -13.76
N GLN A 134 4.58 -12.89 -13.35
CA GLN A 134 4.35 -14.30 -13.68
C GLN A 134 3.60 -15.06 -12.57
N CYS A 135 3.09 -14.38 -11.57
CA CYS A 135 2.26 -14.94 -10.50
C CYS A 135 0.80 -14.49 -10.68
N ASN A 136 -0.13 -15.39 -10.41
CA ASN A 136 -1.53 -15.06 -10.22
C ASN A 136 -1.79 -14.98 -8.71
N PRO A 137 -1.94 -13.77 -8.13
CA PRO A 137 -2.07 -13.61 -6.70
C PRO A 137 -3.42 -14.10 -6.14
N VAL A 138 -4.43 -14.19 -7.01
CA VAL A 138 -5.79 -14.66 -6.64
C VAL A 138 -5.84 -16.15 -6.45
N THR A 139 -5.08 -16.90 -7.26
CA THR A 139 -5.09 -18.38 -7.21
C THR A 139 -3.83 -18.97 -6.57
N GLY A 140 -2.80 -18.16 -6.36
CA GLY A 140 -1.51 -18.62 -5.85
C GLY A 140 -0.66 -19.39 -6.88
N HIS A 141 -1.17 -19.63 -8.10
CA HIS A 141 -0.42 -20.26 -9.17
C HIS A 141 0.54 -19.28 -9.86
N PHE A 142 1.59 -19.83 -10.48
CA PHE A 142 2.58 -19.04 -11.20
C PHE A 142 3.24 -19.82 -12.33
N THR A 143 3.86 -19.12 -13.26
CA THR A 143 4.64 -19.74 -14.33
C THR A 143 5.93 -20.39 -13.76
N PHE A 144 6.07 -21.69 -13.95
CA PHE A 144 7.28 -22.44 -13.54
C PHE A 144 7.76 -23.38 -14.65
N PRO A 145 9.05 -23.43 -14.97
CA PRO A 145 10.07 -22.46 -14.56
C PRO A 145 9.77 -21.04 -15.08
N PRO A 146 10.29 -19.97 -14.43
CA PRO A 146 10.07 -18.60 -14.90
C PRO A 146 10.60 -18.41 -16.33
N GLN A 147 9.89 -17.65 -17.13
CA GLN A 147 10.17 -17.49 -18.58
C GLN A 147 10.62 -16.06 -18.91
N ASN A 148 11.35 -15.91 -20.02
CA ASN A 148 11.77 -14.63 -20.59
C ASN A 148 12.47 -13.68 -19.59
N LEU A 149 13.31 -14.25 -18.73
CA LEU A 149 13.99 -13.48 -17.69
C LEU A 149 15.12 -12.64 -18.32
N PRO A 150 15.12 -11.31 -18.11
CA PRO A 150 16.27 -10.48 -18.48
C PRO A 150 17.48 -10.83 -17.62
N ALA A 151 18.66 -10.48 -18.12
CA ALA A 151 19.87 -10.57 -17.33
C ALA A 151 19.74 -9.71 -16.06
N ALA A 152 19.98 -10.30 -14.91
CA ALA A 152 19.95 -9.57 -13.65
C ALA A 152 21.21 -8.73 -13.46
N ALA A 153 21.07 -7.46 -13.08
CA ALA A 153 22.21 -6.66 -12.62
C ALA A 153 22.86 -7.36 -11.40
N PRO A 154 24.19 -7.43 -11.32
CA PRO A 154 24.87 -8.29 -10.33
C PRO A 154 24.50 -7.97 -8.86
N THR A 155 24.29 -6.71 -8.54
CA THR A 155 24.12 -6.25 -7.15
C THR A 155 22.65 -6.07 -6.78
N ILE A 156 21.89 -5.31 -7.57
CA ILE A 156 20.52 -4.87 -7.24
C ILE A 156 19.44 -5.64 -7.99
N GLY A 157 19.77 -6.33 -9.07
CA GLY A 157 18.80 -6.99 -9.92
C GLY A 157 17.95 -8.01 -9.15
N ARG A 158 16.62 -7.98 -9.35
CA ARG A 158 15.62 -8.88 -8.75
C ARG A 158 15.48 -8.83 -7.22
N ARG A 159 16.49 -8.33 -6.48
CA ARG A 159 16.52 -8.22 -5.01
C ARG A 159 15.60 -7.10 -4.52
N LEU A 160 15.34 -7.05 -3.23
CA LEU A 160 14.70 -5.89 -2.60
C LEU A 160 15.55 -4.64 -2.90
N LYS A 161 15.08 -3.82 -3.83
CA LYS A 161 15.78 -2.66 -4.37
C LYS A 161 15.22 -1.41 -3.71
N ILE A 162 16.09 -0.67 -2.99
CA ILE A 162 15.73 0.58 -2.31
C ILE A 162 16.63 1.69 -2.84
N LEU A 163 16.04 2.83 -3.21
CA LEU A 163 16.80 4.02 -3.54
C LEU A 163 17.60 4.47 -2.31
N THR A 164 18.92 4.59 -2.43
CA THR A 164 19.80 4.92 -1.28
C THR A 164 19.41 6.25 -0.62
N TYR A 165 18.84 7.18 -1.40
CA TYR A 165 18.25 8.43 -0.93
C TYR A 165 17.16 8.21 0.12
N ASP A 166 16.29 7.20 -0.05
CA ASP A 166 15.16 6.91 0.85
C ASP A 166 15.59 6.41 2.24
N LEU A 167 16.82 5.96 2.37
CA LEU A 167 17.40 5.50 3.64
C LEU A 167 18.29 6.56 4.31
N ASN A 168 18.40 7.78 3.74
CA ASN A 168 19.33 8.76 4.23
C ASN A 168 18.76 9.59 5.40
N PRO A 169 19.26 9.43 6.65
CA PRO A 169 18.73 10.16 7.80
C PRO A 169 19.00 11.67 7.73
N VAL A 170 20.00 12.11 6.95
CA VAL A 170 20.22 13.55 6.73
C VAL A 170 19.06 14.21 5.98
N ILE A 171 18.33 13.43 5.18
CA ILE A 171 17.20 13.90 4.37
C ILE A 171 15.89 13.73 5.12
N TRP A 172 15.68 12.56 5.73
CA TRP A 172 14.40 12.15 6.31
C TRP A 172 14.31 12.35 7.82
N GLY A 173 15.44 12.65 8.48
CA GLY A 173 15.54 12.80 9.94
C GLY A 173 15.81 11.47 10.66
N ASP A 174 16.43 11.57 11.83
CA ASP A 174 16.82 10.41 12.65
C ASP A 174 15.60 9.68 13.27
N GLU A 175 14.44 10.35 13.34
CA GLU A 175 13.18 9.80 13.86
C GLU A 175 12.38 9.03 12.82
N THR A 176 12.90 8.87 11.60
CA THR A 176 12.25 8.12 10.54
C THR A 176 12.26 6.64 10.83
N ASN A 177 11.09 6.01 10.76
CA ASN A 177 10.91 4.58 10.97
C ASN A 177 10.89 3.83 9.64
N TYR A 178 11.55 2.67 9.64
CA TYR A 178 11.66 1.82 8.47
C TYR A 178 11.17 0.42 8.78
N TYR A 179 10.56 -0.22 7.77
CA TYR A 179 9.99 -1.56 7.89
C TYR A 179 10.29 -2.38 6.65
N VAL A 180 10.36 -3.69 6.85
CA VAL A 180 10.38 -4.68 5.78
C VAL A 180 9.22 -5.63 5.97
N ASP A 181 8.60 -6.07 4.87
CA ASP A 181 7.64 -7.15 4.89
C ASP A 181 8.04 -8.29 3.96
N ALA A 182 7.41 -9.42 4.15
CA ALA A 182 7.46 -10.56 3.26
C ALA A 182 6.10 -11.25 3.25
N MET A 183 5.77 -11.86 2.12
CA MET A 183 4.54 -12.62 1.91
C MET A 183 4.85 -13.99 1.34
N TYR A 184 4.03 -14.99 1.62
CA TYR A 184 4.09 -16.30 0.99
C TYR A 184 2.85 -16.51 0.11
N LEU A 185 3.04 -16.55 -1.20
CA LEU A 185 1.98 -16.88 -2.16
C LEU A 185 2.02 -18.37 -2.47
N HIS A 186 0.91 -19.09 -2.26
CA HIS A 186 0.82 -20.53 -2.48
C HIS A 186 -0.60 -20.94 -2.91
N SER A 187 -0.71 -21.78 -3.96
CA SER A 187 -2.02 -22.19 -4.51
C SER A 187 -2.84 -23.00 -3.53
N GLN A 188 -2.24 -23.96 -2.85
CA GLN A 188 -2.96 -24.83 -1.89
C GLN A 188 -3.50 -24.07 -0.68
N ASP A 189 -2.79 -23.03 -0.24
CA ASP A 189 -3.23 -22.11 0.82
C ASP A 189 -4.44 -21.28 0.35
N THR A 190 -4.36 -20.76 -0.87
CA THR A 190 -5.47 -20.04 -1.51
C THR A 190 -6.70 -20.92 -1.71
N GLU A 191 -6.54 -22.15 -2.19
CA GLU A 191 -7.62 -23.13 -2.34
C GLU A 191 -8.28 -23.46 -1.02
N SER A 192 -7.54 -23.40 0.09
CA SER A 192 -8.04 -23.58 1.45
C SER A 192 -8.74 -22.34 2.01
N GLY A 193 -8.66 -21.18 1.33
CA GLY A 193 -9.25 -19.92 1.77
C GLY A 193 -8.50 -19.23 2.90
N ASN A 194 -7.22 -19.57 3.11
CA ASN A 194 -6.40 -19.08 4.22
C ASN A 194 -5.41 -17.95 3.82
N ASN A 195 -5.40 -17.53 2.56
CA ASN A 195 -4.42 -16.64 1.96
C ASN A 195 -4.47 -15.16 2.42
N MET A 196 -5.21 -14.82 3.49
CA MET A 196 -5.33 -13.46 4.00
C MET A 196 -4.42 -13.15 5.21
N ASN A 197 -3.59 -14.10 5.64
CA ASN A 197 -2.64 -13.96 6.75
C ASN A 197 -1.16 -14.17 6.32
N ASN A 198 -0.90 -14.27 5.02
CA ASN A 198 0.37 -14.71 4.43
C ASN A 198 1.49 -13.68 4.51
N ALA A 199 1.17 -12.41 4.76
CA ALA A 199 2.14 -11.33 4.89
C ALA A 199 2.43 -11.00 6.36
N SER A 200 3.68 -10.64 6.65
CA SER A 200 4.08 -10.12 7.96
C SER A 200 5.15 -9.06 7.78
N TYR A 201 5.23 -8.10 8.69
CA TYR A 201 6.24 -7.05 8.65
C TYR A 201 7.05 -6.95 9.94
N ARG A 202 8.20 -6.29 9.86
CA ARG A 202 9.07 -6.00 11.00
C ARG A 202 9.82 -4.69 10.84
N GLY A 203 10.05 -3.99 11.95
CA GLY A 203 10.85 -2.78 11.98
C GLY A 203 12.34 -3.04 11.70
N VAL A 204 12.99 -2.10 11.02
CA VAL A 204 14.43 -2.11 10.75
C VAL A 204 15.06 -0.77 11.08
N ASN A 205 16.22 -0.80 11.76
CA ASN A 205 17.07 0.35 11.97
C ASN A 205 18.02 0.53 10.78
N VAL A 206 18.24 1.78 10.39
CA VAL A 206 19.21 2.18 9.38
C VAL A 206 20.51 2.60 10.09
N GLY A 207 21.61 1.91 9.82
CA GLY A 207 22.92 2.26 10.36
C GLY A 207 23.66 3.27 9.51
N ALA A 208 24.87 3.67 9.93
CA ALA A 208 25.68 4.62 9.17
C ALA A 208 26.05 4.10 7.78
N ILE A 209 26.02 4.99 6.78
CA ILE A 209 26.36 4.65 5.40
C ILE A 209 27.79 4.16 5.25
N THR A 210 27.99 3.17 4.42
CA THR A 210 29.30 2.64 4.05
C THR A 210 29.46 2.64 2.53
N SER A 211 30.61 2.18 2.02
CA SER A 211 30.85 2.02 0.58
C SER A 211 29.88 1.05 -0.13
N THR A 212 29.10 0.28 0.63
CA THR A 212 28.11 -0.69 0.11
C THR A 212 26.67 -0.30 0.43
N GLY A 213 26.43 0.90 0.93
CA GLY A 213 25.11 1.43 1.28
C GLY A 213 24.85 1.46 2.79
N PHE A 214 23.61 1.74 3.16
CA PHE A 214 23.16 1.74 4.55
C PHE A 214 22.94 0.30 5.04
N PRO A 215 23.55 -0.15 6.17
CA PRO A 215 23.18 -1.41 6.78
C PRO A 215 21.79 -1.33 7.42
N LEU A 216 21.03 -2.41 7.28
CA LEU A 216 19.75 -2.56 7.96
C LEU A 216 19.85 -3.64 9.03
N SER A 217 19.23 -3.42 10.18
CA SER A 217 19.14 -4.40 11.26
C SER A 217 17.71 -4.42 11.82
N THR A 218 17.15 -5.59 12.01
CA THR A 218 15.79 -5.76 12.52
C THR A 218 15.72 -5.37 14.01
N PHE A 219 14.58 -4.79 14.41
CA PHE A 219 14.24 -4.55 15.82
C PHE A 219 12.79 -4.95 16.11
N GLY A 220 12.41 -4.99 17.38
CA GLY A 220 11.07 -5.40 17.79
C GLY A 220 10.73 -6.84 17.41
N ASN A 221 9.46 -7.17 17.43
CA ASN A 221 8.92 -8.45 17.01
C ASN A 221 8.38 -8.35 15.57
N THR A 222 8.28 -9.48 14.90
CA THR A 222 7.53 -9.56 13.64
C THR A 222 6.03 -9.47 13.93
N THR A 223 5.33 -8.57 13.26
CA THR A 223 3.87 -8.47 13.28
C THR A 223 3.32 -9.45 12.25
N ILE A 224 2.76 -10.55 12.76
CA ILE A 224 2.33 -11.70 11.95
C ILE A 224 0.93 -11.45 11.36
N GLY A 225 0.74 -11.85 10.09
CA GLY A 225 -0.56 -11.83 9.41
C GLY A 225 -1.02 -10.44 8.96
N LYS A 226 -0.12 -9.45 8.97
CA LYS A 226 -0.39 -8.09 8.51
C LYS A 226 0.69 -7.65 7.51
N PRO A 227 0.34 -7.12 6.32
CA PRO A 227 1.30 -6.52 5.38
C PRO A 227 1.85 -5.19 5.91
N GLY A 228 2.93 -4.71 5.27
CA GLY A 228 3.68 -3.54 5.72
C GLY A 228 2.89 -2.24 5.86
N ILE A 229 1.77 -2.07 5.15
CA ILE A 229 0.89 -0.89 5.30
C ILE A 229 0.43 -0.69 6.74
N TYR A 230 0.25 -1.78 7.51
CA TYR A 230 -0.18 -1.70 8.92
C TYR A 230 0.90 -1.15 9.87
N ALA A 231 2.14 -0.99 9.41
CA ALA A 231 3.15 -0.26 10.18
C ALA A 231 2.79 1.24 10.34
N TRP A 232 1.85 1.74 9.56
CA TRP A 232 1.35 3.11 9.75
C TRP A 232 0.61 3.28 11.08
N GLU A 233 -0.15 2.26 11.53
CA GLU A 233 -0.81 2.24 12.85
C GLU A 233 0.17 2.34 14.04
N GLU A 234 1.43 1.93 13.85
CA GLU A 234 2.47 2.06 14.89
C GLU A 234 3.01 3.51 15.00
N ASN A 235 2.74 4.34 14.00
CA ASN A 235 3.32 5.68 13.85
C ASN A 235 2.27 6.81 13.91
N SER A 236 0.99 6.51 13.76
CA SER A 236 -0.12 7.47 13.80
C SER A 236 -1.33 6.84 14.47
N ASP A 237 -1.84 7.49 15.52
CA ASP A 237 -3.06 7.07 16.21
C ASP A 237 -4.34 7.47 15.46
N THR A 238 -4.22 8.26 14.39
CA THR A 238 -5.34 8.81 13.60
C THR A 238 -5.54 8.09 12.27
N VAL A 239 -4.56 7.28 11.83
CA VAL A 239 -4.70 6.52 10.59
C VAL A 239 -5.77 5.43 10.73
N SER A 240 -6.62 5.33 9.72
CA SER A 240 -7.59 4.24 9.54
C SER A 240 -7.15 3.36 8.38
N ILE A 241 -7.05 2.05 8.59
CA ILE A 241 -6.70 1.08 7.55
C ILE A 241 -7.83 0.05 7.44
N GLN A 242 -8.43 -0.05 6.26
CA GLN A 242 -9.56 -0.94 6.02
C GLN A 242 -9.28 -1.88 4.84
N PRO A 243 -9.64 -3.18 4.94
CA PRO A 243 -9.63 -4.09 3.81
C PRO A 243 -10.82 -3.81 2.89
N LEU A 244 -10.60 -3.93 1.58
CA LEU A 244 -11.64 -3.91 0.56
C LEU A 244 -11.46 -5.13 -0.35
N ASP A 245 -12.44 -6.02 -0.34
CA ASP A 245 -12.44 -7.23 -1.15
C ASP A 245 -13.11 -6.96 -2.51
N PHE A 246 -12.43 -7.29 -3.60
CA PHE A 246 -13.02 -7.24 -4.93
C PHE A 246 -13.72 -8.58 -5.23
N PRO A 247 -14.97 -8.57 -5.72
CA PRO A 247 -15.71 -9.77 -5.97
C PRO A 247 -15.00 -10.73 -6.95
N ASN A 248 -14.77 -11.98 -6.52
CA ASN A 248 -14.09 -13.05 -7.28
C ASN A 248 -12.63 -12.74 -7.68
N ASP A 249 -12.00 -11.77 -7.01
CA ASP A 249 -10.60 -11.42 -7.25
C ASP A 249 -9.83 -11.49 -5.92
N GLY A 250 -9.35 -10.40 -5.41
CA GLY A 250 -8.55 -10.35 -4.20
C GLY A 250 -8.89 -9.15 -3.34
N ARG A 251 -7.94 -8.78 -2.50
CA ARG A 251 -8.07 -7.73 -1.49
C ARG A 251 -7.08 -6.60 -1.73
N VAL A 252 -7.55 -5.38 -1.52
CA VAL A 252 -6.70 -4.22 -1.28
C VAL A 252 -6.87 -3.73 0.16
N HIS A 253 -5.86 -3.06 0.72
CA HIS A 253 -5.98 -2.32 1.97
C HIS A 253 -5.93 -0.83 1.65
N VAL A 254 -6.87 -0.08 2.18
CA VAL A 254 -6.96 1.37 1.97
C VAL A 254 -6.73 2.05 3.31
N ALA A 255 -5.73 2.92 3.35
CA ALA A 255 -5.42 3.74 4.52
C ALA A 255 -5.81 5.19 4.27
N SER A 256 -6.31 5.87 5.29
CA SER A 256 -6.50 7.32 5.31
C SER A 256 -6.06 7.91 6.64
N ASP A 257 -5.41 9.07 6.60
CA ASP A 257 -5.04 9.89 7.76
C ASP A 257 -5.29 11.36 7.42
N VAL A 258 -5.63 12.19 8.42
CA VAL A 258 -5.80 13.63 8.24
C VAL A 258 -4.99 14.37 9.29
N ILE A 259 -4.24 15.37 8.84
CA ILE A 259 -3.29 16.09 9.65
C ILE A 259 -3.64 17.57 9.62
N LEU A 260 -4.06 18.13 10.78
CA LEU A 260 -4.17 19.58 10.94
C LEU A 260 -2.76 20.19 10.93
N GLN A 261 -2.53 21.10 9.99
CA GLN A 261 -1.27 21.83 9.82
C GLN A 261 -1.22 23.09 10.71
N GLU A 262 -0.04 23.65 10.91
CA GLU A 262 0.15 24.85 11.72
C GLU A 262 -0.55 26.10 11.18
N ASP A 263 -0.79 26.14 9.86
CA ASP A 263 -1.52 27.23 9.18
C ASP A 263 -3.05 27.08 9.22
N GLY A 264 -3.56 26.04 9.88
CA GLY A 264 -4.99 25.75 10.04
C GLY A 264 -5.60 24.95 8.91
N ARG A 265 -4.83 24.62 7.87
CA ARG A 265 -5.29 23.72 6.80
C ARG A 265 -5.18 22.26 7.20
N TYR A 266 -5.91 21.39 6.53
CA TYR A 266 -5.87 19.94 6.70
C TYR A 266 -5.15 19.29 5.54
N ARG A 267 -4.17 18.42 5.84
CA ARG A 267 -3.56 17.55 4.86
C ARG A 267 -4.19 16.17 4.94
N TYR A 268 -4.76 15.74 3.84
CA TYR A 268 -5.37 14.43 3.66
C TYR A 268 -4.33 13.49 3.02
N GLU A 269 -4.12 12.36 3.64
CA GLU A 269 -3.17 11.33 3.23
C GLU A 269 -3.89 10.01 3.00
N TYR A 270 -3.62 9.39 1.85
CA TYR A 270 -4.19 8.09 1.51
C TYR A 270 -3.10 7.14 1.04
N ALA A 271 -3.31 5.84 1.27
CA ALA A 271 -2.53 4.78 0.64
C ALA A 271 -3.44 3.64 0.22
N ILE A 272 -3.12 3.04 -0.93
CA ILE A 272 -3.75 1.80 -1.38
C ILE A 272 -2.63 0.77 -1.54
N TYR A 273 -2.69 -0.30 -0.75
CA TYR A 273 -1.83 -1.46 -0.87
C TYR A 273 -2.62 -2.61 -1.48
N ASN A 274 -2.21 -3.05 -2.67
CA ASN A 274 -2.81 -4.22 -3.28
C ASN A 274 -2.22 -5.48 -2.67
N TYR A 275 -2.98 -6.15 -1.81
CA TYR A 275 -2.54 -7.35 -1.13
C TYR A 275 -2.43 -8.55 -2.09
N ASN A 276 -3.51 -8.89 -2.79
CA ASN A 276 -3.56 -10.03 -3.70
C ASN A 276 -4.59 -9.91 -4.83
N SER A 277 -5.06 -8.70 -5.16
CA SER A 277 -5.93 -8.51 -6.33
C SER A 277 -5.15 -8.69 -7.62
N GLY A 278 -5.62 -9.57 -8.50
CA GLY A 278 -5.11 -9.77 -9.85
C GLY A 278 -5.57 -8.70 -10.83
N ASP A 279 -6.75 -8.14 -10.58
CA ASP A 279 -7.36 -7.11 -11.43
C ASP A 279 -6.69 -5.73 -11.28
N ALA A 280 -5.93 -5.52 -10.20
CA ALA A 280 -5.19 -4.29 -9.91
C ALA A 280 -6.08 -3.03 -9.79
N VAL A 281 -5.47 -1.86 -9.53
CA VAL A 281 -6.17 -0.57 -9.39
C VAL A 281 -5.53 0.46 -10.30
N ASN A 282 -6.33 1.23 -11.05
CA ASN A 282 -5.87 2.29 -11.95
C ASN A 282 -6.48 3.67 -11.67
N GLY A 283 -7.39 3.77 -10.71
CA GLY A 283 -7.99 5.04 -10.30
C GLY A 283 -8.37 5.07 -8.83
N PHE A 284 -8.22 6.24 -8.23
CA PHE A 284 -8.68 6.57 -6.88
C PHE A 284 -9.29 7.95 -6.89
N SER A 285 -10.49 8.10 -6.35
CA SER A 285 -11.14 9.40 -6.31
C SER A 285 -11.97 9.59 -5.04
N ILE A 286 -12.01 10.83 -4.58
CA ILE A 286 -12.78 11.27 -3.43
C ILE A 286 -13.77 12.37 -3.85
N PRO A 287 -14.93 12.49 -3.21
CA PRO A 287 -15.79 13.66 -3.38
C PRO A 287 -15.06 14.93 -2.92
N LEU A 288 -15.24 15.96 -3.68
CA LEU A 288 -14.76 17.29 -3.36
C LEU A 288 -15.96 18.25 -3.40
N PRO A 289 -16.48 18.68 -2.24
CA PRO A 289 -17.63 19.56 -2.18
C PRO A 289 -17.46 20.87 -2.97
N SER A 290 -18.56 21.47 -3.35
CA SER A 290 -18.53 22.75 -4.07
C SER A 290 -17.81 23.81 -3.25
N GLY A 291 -16.90 24.54 -3.89
CA GLY A 291 -16.08 25.57 -3.24
C GLY A 291 -14.80 25.04 -2.60
N VAL A 292 -14.71 23.76 -2.28
CA VAL A 292 -13.49 23.16 -1.73
C VAL A 292 -12.44 23.02 -2.83
N ILE A 293 -11.25 23.57 -2.58
CA ILE A 293 -10.10 23.47 -3.49
C ILE A 293 -9.05 22.55 -2.86
N ALA A 294 -8.63 21.55 -3.63
CA ALA A 294 -7.49 20.73 -3.27
C ALA A 294 -6.20 21.38 -3.77
N GLU A 295 -5.33 21.70 -2.83
CA GLU A 295 -4.02 22.30 -3.08
C GLU A 295 -2.93 21.27 -2.80
N GLU A 296 -1.69 21.52 -3.24
CA GLU A 296 -0.52 20.68 -2.94
C GLU A 296 -0.76 19.18 -3.19
N THR A 297 -1.52 18.88 -4.25
CA THR A 297 -1.82 17.49 -4.61
C THR A 297 -0.56 16.71 -4.97
N GLY A 298 -0.49 15.45 -4.56
CA GLY A 298 0.66 14.63 -4.87
C GLY A 298 0.36 13.14 -4.98
N PHE A 299 1.39 12.42 -5.43
CA PHE A 299 1.37 11.01 -5.74
C PHE A 299 2.75 10.39 -5.48
N HIS A 300 2.79 9.17 -4.96
CA HIS A 300 4.00 8.37 -4.82
C HIS A 300 3.72 6.91 -5.15
N ASP A 301 4.59 6.31 -5.94
CA ASP A 301 4.57 4.89 -6.29
C ASP A 301 5.90 4.19 -5.96
N SER A 302 5.87 2.87 -5.91
CA SER A 302 7.06 2.05 -5.76
C SER A 302 7.55 1.61 -7.15
N VAL A 303 8.76 2.03 -7.50
CA VAL A 303 9.37 1.70 -8.81
C VAL A 303 9.54 0.19 -8.98
N ALA A 304 8.94 -0.36 -10.03
CA ALA A 304 9.09 -1.77 -10.41
C ALA A 304 10.54 -2.12 -10.79
N HIS A 305 10.90 -3.39 -10.66
CA HIS A 305 12.17 -3.90 -11.15
C HIS A 305 12.22 -3.91 -12.69
N SER A 306 13.41 -3.72 -13.23
CA SER A 306 13.68 -4.01 -14.64
C SER A 306 13.36 -5.48 -14.94
N GLY A 307 12.59 -5.72 -15.99
CA GLY A 307 12.10 -7.04 -16.37
C GLY A 307 10.66 -7.32 -15.96
N GLU A 308 10.06 -6.49 -15.12
CA GLU A 308 8.62 -6.38 -15.04
C GLU A 308 8.11 -5.59 -16.25
N PRO A 309 6.96 -5.95 -16.83
CA PRO A 309 6.48 -5.33 -18.08
C PRO A 309 5.83 -3.96 -17.85
N TYR A 310 5.72 -3.51 -16.60
CA TYR A 310 4.88 -2.39 -16.22
C TYR A 310 5.51 -1.03 -16.50
N ALA A 311 4.69 -0.09 -16.97
CA ALA A 311 5.04 1.32 -17.10
C ALA A 311 5.31 1.95 -15.71
N THR A 312 6.01 3.07 -15.71
CA THR A 312 6.41 3.81 -14.49
C THR A 312 6.02 5.30 -14.59
N ASN A 313 5.03 5.64 -15.40
CA ASN A 313 4.53 6.99 -15.54
C ASN A 313 3.77 7.39 -14.27
N ASN A 314 3.97 8.60 -13.78
CA ASN A 314 3.16 9.11 -12.68
C ASN A 314 1.69 9.14 -13.06
N TRP A 315 0.82 8.96 -12.08
CA TRP A 315 -0.61 9.12 -12.25
C TRP A 315 -0.97 10.59 -12.47
N THR A 316 -2.04 10.82 -13.23
CA THR A 316 -2.58 12.15 -13.47
C THR A 316 -3.55 12.52 -12.37
N THR A 317 -3.41 13.72 -11.81
CA THR A 317 -4.36 14.29 -10.84
C THR A 317 -5.33 15.23 -11.57
N THR A 318 -6.62 15.08 -11.31
CA THR A 318 -7.68 15.96 -11.86
C THR A 318 -8.65 16.36 -10.77
N GLN A 319 -9.07 17.64 -10.81
CA GLN A 319 -10.17 18.17 -9.98
C GLN A 319 -11.29 18.58 -10.90
N ASN A 320 -12.34 17.77 -10.98
CA ASN A 320 -13.45 17.98 -11.92
C ASN A 320 -14.72 17.28 -11.41
N GLY A 321 -15.89 17.85 -11.76
CA GLY A 321 -17.19 17.22 -11.50
C GLY A 321 -17.48 16.96 -10.02
N GLY A 322 -16.96 17.77 -9.10
CA GLY A 322 -17.13 17.58 -7.66
C GLY A 322 -16.29 16.42 -7.09
N ARG A 323 -15.21 16.06 -7.77
CA ARG A 323 -14.27 15.02 -7.32
C ARG A 323 -12.81 15.45 -7.52
N LEU A 324 -11.95 14.95 -6.64
CA LEU A 324 -10.52 14.92 -6.82
C LEU A 324 -10.13 13.47 -7.16
N SER A 325 -9.44 13.29 -8.27
CA SER A 325 -9.12 11.96 -8.80
C SER A 325 -7.65 11.85 -9.18
N TRP A 326 -7.07 10.69 -8.93
CA TRP A 326 -5.78 10.25 -9.45
C TRP A 326 -6.01 9.02 -10.32
N SER A 327 -5.45 8.98 -11.51
CA SER A 327 -5.62 7.86 -12.42
C SER A 327 -4.43 7.64 -13.35
N THR A 328 -4.31 6.43 -13.86
CA THR A 328 -3.42 6.05 -14.94
C THR A 328 -4.23 5.55 -16.15
N GLU A 329 -3.55 5.08 -17.20
CA GLU A 329 -4.18 4.56 -18.40
C GLU A 329 -5.11 3.37 -18.10
N GLU A 330 -6.21 3.25 -18.84
CA GLU A 330 -7.12 2.10 -18.76
C GLU A 330 -6.47 0.82 -19.31
N TYR A 331 -6.92 -0.34 -18.82
CA TYR A 331 -6.45 -1.65 -19.28
C TYR A 331 -6.54 -1.84 -20.80
N ALA A 332 -7.66 -1.41 -21.40
CA ALA A 332 -7.88 -1.52 -22.84
C ALA A 332 -6.90 -0.68 -23.67
N GLN A 333 -6.35 0.40 -23.13
CA GLN A 333 -5.36 1.26 -23.77
C GLN A 333 -3.94 0.70 -23.57
N ASN A 334 -3.63 0.32 -22.35
CA ASN A 334 -2.32 -0.18 -21.97
C ASN A 334 -2.41 -1.22 -20.84
N PRO A 335 -2.42 -2.53 -21.14
CA PRO A 335 -2.48 -3.57 -20.12
C PRO A 335 -1.26 -3.58 -19.20
N ASN A 336 -0.19 -2.87 -19.56
CA ASN A 336 1.01 -2.69 -18.74
C ASN A 336 1.10 -1.28 -18.10
N ALA A 337 0.00 -0.53 -18.04
CA ALA A 337 -0.03 0.76 -17.34
C ALA A 337 0.49 0.66 -15.89
N ASN A 338 0.87 1.79 -15.32
CA ASN A 338 1.35 1.92 -13.94
C ASN A 338 0.19 1.77 -12.93
N ALA A 339 -0.53 0.63 -12.98
CA ALA A 339 -1.57 0.29 -12.03
C ALA A 339 -0.99 -0.26 -10.71
N ILE A 340 -1.72 -0.15 -9.61
CA ILE A 340 -1.31 -0.73 -8.32
C ILE A 340 -1.41 -2.25 -8.42
N ARG A 341 -0.30 -2.89 -8.75
CA ARG A 341 -0.19 -4.35 -8.89
C ARG A 341 -0.10 -5.00 -7.51
N TRP A 342 -0.37 -6.30 -7.44
CA TRP A 342 -0.29 -7.05 -6.19
C TRP A 342 1.09 -6.91 -5.50
N GLY A 343 1.07 -6.77 -4.19
CA GLY A 343 2.25 -6.53 -3.38
C GLY A 343 2.84 -5.12 -3.53
N THR A 344 2.10 -4.13 -4.07
CA THR A 344 2.55 -2.73 -4.17
C THR A 344 1.61 -1.77 -3.46
N GLN A 345 2.16 -0.68 -2.93
CA GLN A 345 1.46 0.43 -2.29
C GLN A 345 1.72 1.73 -3.04
N TYR A 346 0.65 2.48 -3.32
CA TYR A 346 0.72 3.85 -3.83
C TYR A 346 0.08 4.80 -2.84
N ASN A 347 0.62 6.03 -2.78
CA ASN A 347 0.14 7.06 -1.89
C ASN A 347 -0.39 8.27 -2.66
N PHE A 348 -1.40 8.92 -2.09
CA PHE A 348 -2.08 10.08 -2.65
C PHE A 348 -2.30 11.10 -1.53
N TRP A 349 -2.17 12.39 -1.83
CA TRP A 349 -2.43 13.44 -0.83
C TRP A 349 -2.83 14.75 -1.46
N PHE A 350 -3.43 15.59 -0.64
CA PHE A 350 -3.71 16.99 -0.92
C PHE A 350 -3.87 17.78 0.36
N VAL A 351 -3.91 19.11 0.24
CA VAL A 351 -4.15 20.06 1.33
C VAL A 351 -5.40 20.88 1.01
N THR A 352 -6.22 21.15 2.02
CA THR A 352 -7.38 22.04 1.91
C THR A 352 -7.71 22.67 3.27
N SER A 353 -8.47 23.76 3.30
CA SER A 353 -9.02 24.34 4.53
C SER A 353 -10.25 23.60 5.07
N ALA A 354 -10.88 22.76 4.24
CA ALA A 354 -12.08 22.02 4.60
C ALA A 354 -11.81 20.94 5.67
N GLU A 355 -12.67 20.90 6.69
CA GLU A 355 -12.58 19.93 7.80
C GLU A 355 -12.88 18.49 7.34
N PRO A 356 -12.33 17.48 8.02
CA PRO A 356 -12.57 16.10 7.69
C PRO A 356 -13.90 15.56 8.22
N ALA A 357 -14.53 14.69 7.42
CA ALA A 357 -15.57 13.76 7.87
C ALA A 357 -15.44 12.43 7.13
N ASP A 358 -16.14 11.42 7.62
CA ASP A 358 -16.24 10.14 6.90
C ASP A 358 -17.07 10.27 5.64
N GLY A 359 -16.59 9.70 4.54
CA GLY A 359 -17.31 9.67 3.28
C GLY A 359 -16.80 8.60 2.32
N THR A 360 -17.44 8.49 1.16
CA THR A 360 -17.20 7.40 0.22
C THR A 360 -16.17 7.80 -0.84
N ALA A 361 -15.03 7.11 -0.86
CA ALA A 361 -14.08 7.12 -1.96
C ALA A 361 -14.41 6.02 -2.98
N GLU A 362 -14.02 6.24 -4.23
CA GLU A 362 -14.13 5.25 -5.30
C GLU A 362 -12.74 4.79 -5.74
N ILE A 363 -12.64 3.48 -5.98
CA ILE A 363 -11.44 2.80 -6.49
C ILE A 363 -11.81 2.17 -7.83
N GLU A 364 -11.10 2.55 -8.89
CA GLU A 364 -11.28 1.98 -10.22
C GLU A 364 -10.46 0.70 -10.36
N ILE A 365 -11.13 -0.39 -10.73
CA ILE A 365 -10.52 -1.71 -10.90
C ILE A 365 -9.98 -1.82 -12.33
N PHE A 366 -8.68 -1.96 -12.47
CA PHE A 366 -7.96 -1.83 -13.74
C PHE A 366 -8.39 -2.83 -14.82
N ALA A 367 -8.47 -4.13 -14.51
CA ALA A 367 -8.74 -5.14 -15.53
C ALA A 367 -10.20 -5.21 -15.97
N THR A 368 -11.14 -4.80 -15.11
CA THR A 368 -12.58 -4.93 -15.35
C THR A 368 -13.28 -3.60 -15.60
N ASN A 369 -12.60 -2.47 -15.39
CA ASN A 369 -13.18 -1.12 -15.34
C ASN A 369 -14.36 -1.01 -14.35
N GLY A 370 -14.34 -1.87 -13.32
CA GLY A 370 -15.30 -1.82 -12.22
C GLY A 370 -14.97 -0.69 -11.25
N ILE A 371 -15.96 -0.30 -10.44
CA ILE A 371 -15.78 0.64 -9.34
C ILE A 371 -16.10 -0.07 -8.04
N ALA A 372 -15.21 0.07 -7.06
CA ALA A 372 -15.42 -0.35 -5.69
C ALA A 372 -15.43 0.89 -4.78
N GLU A 373 -16.25 0.86 -3.75
CA GLU A 373 -16.43 1.96 -2.82
C GLU A 373 -15.90 1.61 -1.43
N ILE A 374 -15.31 2.60 -0.75
CA ILE A 374 -14.81 2.45 0.61
C ILE A 374 -14.99 3.74 1.40
N THR A 375 -15.23 3.62 2.69
CA THR A 375 -15.30 4.78 3.59
C THR A 375 -13.90 5.23 3.99
N VAL A 376 -13.59 6.50 3.78
CA VAL A 376 -12.35 7.16 4.19
C VAL A 376 -12.66 8.55 4.73
N SER A 377 -11.68 9.21 5.34
CA SER A 377 -11.82 10.64 5.66
C SER A 377 -11.79 11.47 4.37
N ILE A 378 -12.80 12.29 4.16
CA ILE A 378 -12.94 13.22 3.03
C ILE A 378 -13.16 14.65 3.54
N PRO A 379 -12.88 15.68 2.72
CA PRO A 379 -13.21 17.05 3.09
C PRO A 379 -14.72 17.26 3.12
N THR A 380 -15.19 17.95 4.14
CA THR A 380 -16.60 18.41 4.20
C THR A 380 -16.77 19.70 3.42
N GLY A 381 -17.96 19.91 2.85
CA GLY A 381 -18.37 21.24 2.44
C GLY A 381 -18.80 22.05 3.65
N SER A 382 -18.72 23.35 3.56
CA SER A 382 -19.37 24.21 4.54
C SER A 382 -20.89 24.05 4.44
N ASP A 383 -21.55 23.76 5.56
CA ASP A 383 -23.03 23.82 5.64
C ASP A 383 -23.55 25.27 5.58
N ASN A 384 -22.67 26.25 5.62
CA ASN A 384 -23.00 27.66 5.53
C ASN A 384 -23.21 28.08 4.07
N PRO A 385 -24.42 28.36 3.62
CA PRO A 385 -24.66 28.71 2.21
C PRO A 385 -23.91 29.95 1.75
N TYR A 386 -23.43 30.77 2.68
CA TYR A 386 -22.71 32.03 2.39
C TYR A 386 -21.18 31.80 2.25
N ASP A 387 -20.68 30.65 2.66
CA ASP A 387 -19.30 30.23 2.44
C ASP A 387 -19.21 29.59 1.05
N LEU A 388 -18.99 30.44 0.05
CA LEU A 388 -19.00 30.04 -1.36
C LEU A 388 -17.74 29.29 -1.79
N ASN A 389 -16.65 29.47 -1.07
CA ASN A 389 -15.38 28.76 -1.34
C ASN A 389 -15.20 27.49 -0.50
N GLY A 390 -16.07 27.27 0.51
CA GLY A 390 -16.07 26.07 1.35
C GLY A 390 -14.90 26.01 2.35
N ASP A 391 -14.29 27.15 2.70
CA ASP A 391 -13.12 27.20 3.59
C ASP A 391 -13.50 27.28 5.09
N GLY A 392 -14.80 27.27 5.40
CA GLY A 392 -15.34 27.34 6.75
C GLY A 392 -15.52 28.74 7.30
N LEU A 393 -15.10 29.78 6.55
CA LEU A 393 -15.23 31.19 6.92
C LEU A 393 -16.06 31.94 5.86
N VAL A 394 -16.88 32.88 6.28
CA VAL A 394 -17.53 33.84 5.36
C VAL A 394 -16.73 35.14 5.38
N ASN A 395 -15.97 35.43 4.34
CA ASN A 395 -15.01 36.51 4.31
C ASN A 395 -14.88 37.18 2.92
N GLY A 396 -13.80 37.94 2.69
CA GLY A 396 -13.58 38.65 1.42
C GLY A 396 -13.40 37.71 0.21
N ALA A 397 -13.02 36.48 0.39
CA ALA A 397 -12.92 35.51 -0.70
C ALA A 397 -14.32 35.14 -1.23
N ASP A 398 -15.29 34.91 -0.33
CA ASP A 398 -16.67 34.60 -0.69
C ASP A 398 -17.35 35.80 -1.36
N VAL A 399 -17.05 37.00 -0.89
CA VAL A 399 -17.49 38.23 -1.57
C VAL A 399 -16.98 38.29 -3.00
N GLY A 400 -15.70 37.90 -3.24
CA GLY A 400 -15.14 37.85 -4.58
C GLY A 400 -15.87 36.87 -5.49
N LEU A 401 -16.17 35.66 -4.99
CA LEU A 401 -16.95 34.65 -5.70
C LEU A 401 -18.39 35.12 -5.93
N PHE A 402 -19.05 35.63 -4.90
CA PHE A 402 -20.42 36.18 -5.00
C PHE A 402 -20.54 37.25 -6.09
N LEU A 403 -19.60 38.20 -6.15
CA LEU A 403 -19.56 39.22 -7.15
C LEU A 403 -19.41 38.69 -8.57
N SER A 404 -18.77 37.56 -8.75
CA SER A 404 -18.66 36.89 -10.06
C SER A 404 -19.95 36.26 -10.53
N LEU A 405 -20.89 35.98 -9.61
CA LEU A 405 -22.21 35.42 -9.87
C LEU A 405 -23.29 36.50 -9.97
N TRP A 406 -22.96 37.80 -9.79
CA TRP A 406 -23.91 38.88 -9.75
C TRP A 406 -24.73 39.02 -11.02
N GLY A 407 -26.05 38.92 -10.88
CA GLY A 407 -27.01 38.98 -11.97
C GLY A 407 -27.37 37.64 -12.59
N ASP A 408 -26.77 36.54 -12.12
CA ASP A 408 -27.13 35.19 -12.54
C ASP A 408 -28.55 34.83 -12.12
N MET A 409 -29.21 33.99 -12.90
CA MET A 409 -30.57 33.51 -12.65
C MET A 409 -30.52 32.26 -11.78
N GLY A 410 -30.66 32.42 -10.46
CA GLY A 410 -30.53 31.34 -9.48
C GLY A 410 -29.09 30.87 -9.29
N GLY A 411 -28.88 29.71 -8.64
CA GLY A 411 -27.57 29.12 -8.42
C GLY A 411 -26.98 29.43 -7.04
N PRO A 412 -25.67 29.17 -6.84
CA PRO A 412 -25.04 29.21 -5.51
C PRO A 412 -25.09 30.54 -4.78
N GLY A 413 -25.23 31.63 -5.50
CA GLY A 413 -25.30 32.99 -4.93
C GLY A 413 -26.71 33.46 -4.62
N ASP A 414 -27.76 32.74 -5.03
CA ASP A 414 -29.18 33.07 -4.75
C ASP A 414 -29.58 32.50 -3.38
N PHE A 415 -29.16 33.19 -2.32
CA PHE A 415 -29.32 32.72 -0.94
C PHE A 415 -30.75 32.85 -0.43
N ASN A 416 -31.52 33.76 -0.99
CA ASN A 416 -32.90 33.98 -0.58
C ASN A 416 -33.90 33.18 -1.44
N GLY A 417 -33.46 32.55 -2.55
CA GLY A 417 -34.27 31.71 -3.43
C GLY A 417 -35.26 32.49 -4.30
N ASP A 418 -35.03 33.79 -4.54
CA ASP A 418 -35.92 34.62 -5.35
C ASP A 418 -35.68 34.50 -6.87
N GLY A 419 -34.66 33.78 -7.26
CA GLY A 419 -34.32 33.42 -8.63
C GLY A 419 -33.30 34.37 -9.29
N ILE A 420 -32.71 35.33 -8.58
CA ILE A 420 -31.70 36.23 -9.12
C ILE A 420 -30.64 36.61 -8.06
N VAL A 421 -29.38 36.47 -8.37
CA VAL A 421 -28.25 36.87 -7.50
C VAL A 421 -28.12 38.39 -7.48
N ASN A 422 -28.41 39.03 -6.34
CA ASN A 422 -28.48 40.49 -6.26
C ASN A 422 -28.09 41.03 -4.87
N GLY A 423 -28.44 42.31 -4.60
CA GLY A 423 -28.13 42.99 -3.33
C GLY A 423 -28.83 42.44 -2.09
N ALA A 424 -29.93 41.70 -2.24
CA ALA A 424 -30.62 41.05 -1.12
C ALA A 424 -29.77 39.85 -0.61
N ASP A 425 -29.23 39.08 -1.52
CA ASP A 425 -28.33 37.95 -1.23
C ASP A 425 -27.01 38.44 -0.64
N PHE A 426 -26.45 39.51 -1.20
CA PHE A 426 -25.27 40.17 -0.68
C PHE A 426 -25.42 40.61 0.77
N GLY A 427 -26.62 41.12 1.10
CA GLY A 427 -26.95 41.46 2.49
C GLY A 427 -26.91 40.24 3.43
N GLY A 428 -27.37 39.08 2.96
CA GLY A 428 -27.29 37.81 3.67
C GLY A 428 -25.84 37.36 3.90
N LEU A 429 -25.01 37.44 2.86
CA LEU A 429 -23.58 37.09 2.95
C LEU A 429 -22.85 38.01 3.94
N LEU A 430 -23.06 39.30 3.91
CA LEU A 430 -22.45 40.23 4.86
C LEU A 430 -22.92 40.03 6.30
N ALA A 431 -24.14 39.57 6.51
CA ALA A 431 -24.68 39.25 7.83
C ALA A 431 -24.08 37.95 8.42
N ALA A 432 -23.60 37.06 7.57
CA ALA A 432 -22.97 35.82 7.94
C ALA A 432 -21.43 35.93 8.09
N TRP A 433 -20.86 37.12 7.98
CA TRP A 433 -19.42 37.38 8.05
C TRP A 433 -18.82 36.82 9.34
N SER A 434 -17.78 35.98 9.25
CA SER A 434 -17.11 35.26 10.34
C SER A 434 -15.65 35.63 10.52
#